data_e3ff5c501a7cc3984f513bc11c196324
#
_entry.id   e3ff5c501a7cc3984f513bc11c196324
#
_cell.length_a   1.000
_cell.length_b   1.000
_cell.length_c   1.000
_cell.angle_alpha   90.00
_cell.angle_beta   90.00
_cell.angle_gamma   90.00
#
_symmetry.space_group_name_H-M   'P 1'
#
loop_
_entity.id
_entity.type
_entity.pdbx_description
1 polymer ?
#
loop_
_entity_poly.entity_id
_entity_poly.type
_entity_poly.pdbx_seq_one_letter_code
_entity_poly.pdbx_strand_id
1 'polypeptide(L)'
;MATFNNTATLTFNDRTIQSNTVTGEITPVLGITKTAVGDRYAHGDTVTYAVSVTNSGDTAYTAATLTDNLGAYAFDTRELVPLTYVPGSLRLYQNGVLQTTPVVSGENPLVIDGITVPAGGNVLIVYATRVNQYAPLGLTTDGTAAAIVNTATLTDARLPAPITASATISADSAPALTITKSLCPATVSQNGTLRYAFVIQNTGATPVTAEDEAAIADTFETRNGTLAVTFNGTAWASPTQYTYNDETGAFTTVPGQVVVPAATYTQNAETGVWSIVPGVSELILIGTGVSVR
;
A
#
# COMPACT_ATOMS: atom_id res chain seq x y z
N MET A 1 -7.19 -28.37 -17.33
CA MET A 1 -8.04 -29.60 -17.45
C MET A 1 -7.13 -30.80 -17.23
N ALA A 2 -7.53 -31.72 -16.35
CA ALA A 2 -6.81 -32.97 -16.16
C ALA A 2 -7.37 -34.03 -17.12
N THR A 3 -6.53 -34.79 -17.79
CA THR A 3 -6.93 -35.89 -18.67
C THR A 3 -6.70 -37.23 -17.98
N PHE A 4 -7.55 -38.18 -18.22
CA PHE A 4 -7.36 -39.56 -17.77
C PHE A 4 -7.51 -40.51 -18.95
N ASN A 5 -6.75 -41.58 -18.93
CA ASN A 5 -6.78 -42.63 -19.94
C ASN A 5 -7.29 -43.93 -19.30
N ASN A 6 -8.11 -44.69 -20.04
CA ASN A 6 -8.59 -45.97 -19.60
C ASN A 6 -8.45 -46.99 -20.74
N THR A 7 -7.98 -48.21 -20.39
CA THR A 7 -7.88 -49.38 -21.26
C THR A 7 -8.42 -50.59 -20.53
N ALA A 8 -9.12 -51.46 -21.22
CA ALA A 8 -9.59 -52.74 -20.68
C ALA A 8 -8.74 -53.91 -21.26
N THR A 9 -8.67 -54.97 -20.51
CA THR A 9 -8.05 -56.25 -20.95
C THR A 9 -9.09 -57.36 -20.95
N LEU A 10 -9.06 -58.17 -22.01
CA LEU A 10 -9.81 -59.41 -22.10
C LEU A 10 -8.84 -60.59 -22.06
N THR A 11 -9.01 -61.51 -21.14
CA THR A 11 -8.25 -62.73 -21.04
C THR A 11 -9.12 -63.94 -21.33
N PHE A 12 -8.73 -64.78 -22.29
CA PHE A 12 -9.38 -66.07 -22.58
C PHE A 12 -8.34 -67.08 -23.05
N ASN A 13 -8.46 -68.34 -22.62
CA ASN A 13 -7.50 -69.41 -22.95
C ASN A 13 -6.04 -68.99 -22.81
N ASP A 14 -5.67 -68.38 -21.68
CA ASP A 14 -4.35 -67.85 -21.36
C ASP A 14 -3.83 -66.75 -22.33
N ARG A 15 -4.67 -66.16 -23.16
CA ARG A 15 -4.37 -65.00 -24.01
C ARG A 15 -5.00 -63.74 -23.45
N THR A 16 -4.23 -62.70 -23.44
CA THR A 16 -4.66 -61.33 -23.03
C THR A 16 -4.70 -60.41 -24.21
N ILE A 17 -5.80 -59.73 -24.46
CA ILE A 17 -6.02 -58.74 -25.52
C ILE A 17 -6.34 -57.42 -24.83
N GLN A 18 -5.72 -56.32 -25.27
CA GLN A 18 -6.02 -54.96 -24.80
C GLN A 18 -7.01 -54.29 -25.73
N SER A 19 -7.91 -53.51 -25.15
CA SER A 19 -8.79 -52.58 -25.89
C SER A 19 -7.95 -51.39 -26.43
N ASN A 20 -8.57 -50.55 -27.26
CA ASN A 20 -8.11 -49.19 -27.49
C ASN A 20 -8.11 -48.40 -26.19
N THR A 21 -7.26 -47.39 -26.08
CA THR A 21 -7.25 -46.39 -25.01
C THR A 21 -8.37 -45.38 -25.28
N VAL A 22 -9.20 -45.10 -24.28
CA VAL A 22 -10.12 -43.97 -24.29
C VAL A 22 -9.62 -42.89 -23.36
N THR A 23 -9.73 -41.63 -23.79
CA THR A 23 -9.27 -40.45 -23.03
C THR A 23 -10.49 -39.65 -22.61
N GLY A 24 -10.58 -39.31 -21.33
CA GLY A 24 -11.57 -38.37 -20.80
C GLY A 24 -10.90 -37.13 -20.19
N GLU A 25 -11.66 -36.08 -19.98
CA GLU A 25 -11.25 -34.84 -19.37
C GLU A 25 -12.04 -34.56 -18.10
N ILE A 26 -11.34 -34.06 -17.06
CA ILE A 26 -11.97 -33.56 -15.83
C ILE A 26 -11.91 -32.04 -15.85
N THR A 27 -13.06 -31.40 -15.91
CA THR A 27 -13.16 -29.93 -15.88
C THR A 27 -13.19 -29.46 -14.41
N PRO A 28 -12.37 -28.48 -14.03
CA PRO A 28 -12.45 -27.87 -12.72
C PRO A 28 -13.83 -27.20 -12.51
N VAL A 29 -14.41 -27.40 -11.36
CA VAL A 29 -15.71 -26.80 -10.99
C VAL A 29 -15.60 -25.69 -9.96
N LEU A 30 -14.45 -25.59 -9.25
CA LEU A 30 -14.17 -24.48 -8.35
C LEU A 30 -13.34 -23.41 -9.05
N GLY A 31 -13.76 -22.15 -8.87
CA GLY A 31 -13.00 -20.95 -9.20
C GLY A 31 -12.74 -20.13 -7.94
N ILE A 32 -11.59 -19.45 -7.89
CA ILE A 32 -11.26 -18.52 -6.80
C ILE A 32 -10.77 -17.20 -7.41
N THR A 33 -11.19 -16.08 -6.82
CA THR A 33 -10.68 -14.75 -7.11
C THR A 33 -10.39 -14.02 -5.81
N LYS A 34 -9.40 -13.14 -5.82
CA LYS A 34 -9.05 -12.29 -4.68
C LYS A 34 -8.87 -10.85 -5.14
N THR A 35 -9.44 -9.90 -4.41
CA THR A 35 -9.34 -8.47 -4.68
C THR A 35 -9.03 -7.72 -3.38
N ALA A 36 -8.33 -6.60 -3.48
CA ALA A 36 -8.17 -5.64 -2.41
C ALA A 36 -9.13 -4.46 -2.65
N VAL A 37 -9.65 -3.88 -1.57
CA VAL A 37 -10.37 -2.62 -1.62
C VAL A 37 -9.33 -1.50 -1.55
N GLY A 38 -9.11 -0.83 -2.67
CA GLY A 38 -7.98 0.09 -2.89
C GLY A 38 -6.76 -0.64 -3.44
N ASP A 39 -5.91 0.12 -4.14
CA ASP A 39 -4.71 -0.37 -4.84
C ASP A 39 -3.41 0.22 -4.27
N ARG A 40 -3.51 1.10 -3.27
CA ARG A 40 -2.40 1.80 -2.62
C ARG A 40 -2.35 1.54 -1.12
N TYR A 41 -1.14 1.65 -0.55
CA TYR A 41 -0.94 1.57 0.89
C TYR A 41 0.21 2.44 1.39
N ALA A 42 0.09 2.85 2.65
CA ALA A 42 1.16 3.35 3.51
C ALA A 42 1.26 2.50 4.78
N HIS A 43 2.36 2.63 5.54
CA HIS A 43 2.48 1.94 6.84
C HIS A 43 1.36 2.36 7.80
N GLY A 44 0.73 1.38 8.43
CA GLY A 44 -0.38 1.58 9.37
C GLY A 44 -1.76 1.61 8.73
N ASP A 45 -1.87 1.60 7.41
CA ASP A 45 -3.15 1.55 6.72
C ASP A 45 -3.87 0.22 6.95
N THR A 46 -5.19 0.27 6.85
CA THR A 46 -6.04 -0.91 6.84
C THR A 46 -6.46 -1.23 5.41
N VAL A 47 -6.17 -2.46 4.98
CA VAL A 47 -6.55 -2.96 3.67
C VAL A 47 -7.58 -4.07 3.85
N THR A 48 -8.72 -3.94 3.16
CA THR A 48 -9.76 -4.96 3.13
C THR A 48 -9.58 -5.84 1.91
N TYR A 49 -9.60 -7.15 2.11
CA TYR A 49 -9.57 -8.14 1.04
C TYR A 49 -10.91 -8.85 0.91
N ALA A 50 -11.27 -9.16 -0.33
CA ALA A 50 -12.43 -9.98 -0.67
C ALA A 50 -11.95 -11.18 -1.48
N VAL A 51 -12.23 -12.38 -0.99
CA VAL A 51 -11.96 -13.65 -1.67
C VAL A 51 -13.30 -14.28 -2.05
N SER A 52 -13.53 -14.45 -3.34
CA SER A 52 -14.74 -15.12 -3.87
C SER A 52 -14.38 -16.50 -4.36
N VAL A 53 -15.13 -17.50 -3.89
CA VAL A 53 -15.04 -18.90 -4.33
C VAL A 53 -16.36 -19.26 -4.99
N THR A 54 -16.32 -19.73 -6.24
CA THR A 54 -17.47 -20.18 -7.00
C THR A 54 -17.39 -21.68 -7.23
N ASN A 55 -18.54 -22.37 -7.14
CA ASN A 55 -18.68 -23.79 -7.42
C ASN A 55 -19.73 -23.99 -8.50
N SER A 56 -19.33 -24.37 -9.72
CA SER A 56 -20.20 -24.66 -10.84
C SER A 56 -20.65 -26.12 -10.88
N GLY A 57 -20.15 -26.96 -9.96
CA GLY A 57 -20.52 -28.36 -9.84
C GLY A 57 -21.79 -28.58 -9.05
N ASP A 58 -22.30 -29.81 -9.10
CA ASP A 58 -23.54 -30.29 -8.44
C ASP A 58 -23.34 -30.78 -7.01
N THR A 59 -22.12 -30.77 -6.52
CA THR A 59 -21.71 -31.25 -5.19
C THR A 59 -21.10 -30.13 -4.38
N ALA A 60 -21.57 -29.94 -3.13
CA ALA A 60 -21.01 -28.92 -2.22
C ALA A 60 -19.69 -29.35 -1.63
N TYR A 61 -18.75 -28.41 -1.41
CA TYR A 61 -17.53 -28.59 -0.63
C TYR A 61 -17.78 -28.11 0.80
N THR A 62 -17.70 -28.99 1.81
CA THR A 62 -18.21 -28.72 3.16
C THR A 62 -17.13 -28.54 4.22
N ALA A 63 -15.87 -28.69 3.88
CA ALA A 63 -14.74 -28.61 4.83
C ALA A 63 -13.51 -27.94 4.19
N ALA A 64 -13.74 -26.99 3.29
CA ALA A 64 -12.64 -26.27 2.66
C ALA A 64 -11.92 -25.36 3.66
N THR A 65 -10.60 -25.25 3.52
CA THR A 65 -9.74 -24.36 4.27
C THR A 65 -9.16 -23.31 3.34
N LEU A 66 -9.24 -22.04 3.72
CA LEU A 66 -8.57 -20.94 3.05
C LEU A 66 -7.34 -20.53 3.87
N THR A 67 -6.18 -20.58 3.25
CA THR A 67 -4.92 -20.06 3.82
C THR A 67 -4.49 -18.84 3.05
N ASP A 68 -4.25 -17.74 3.75
CA ASP A 68 -3.79 -16.48 3.19
C ASP A 68 -2.38 -16.17 3.69
N ASN A 69 -1.43 -15.94 2.79
CA ASN A 69 -0.03 -15.72 3.15
C ASN A 69 0.25 -14.31 3.68
N LEU A 70 -0.76 -13.41 3.71
CA LEU A 70 -0.63 -12.03 4.18
C LEU A 70 0.51 -11.26 3.49
N GLY A 71 0.76 -11.57 2.22
CA GLY A 71 1.81 -10.95 1.42
C GLY A 71 3.22 -11.36 1.80
N ALA A 72 3.40 -12.47 2.49
CA ALA A 72 4.69 -12.99 2.91
C ALA A 72 5.69 -13.05 1.76
N TYR A 73 6.93 -12.64 2.02
CA TYR A 73 8.03 -12.62 1.05
C TYR A 73 9.37 -13.03 1.68
N ALA A 74 10.25 -13.57 0.84
CA ALA A 74 11.58 -14.01 1.28
C ALA A 74 12.47 -12.79 1.59
N PHE A 75 13.18 -12.85 2.72
CA PHE A 75 14.15 -11.86 3.14
C PHE A 75 15.34 -12.59 3.78
N ASP A 76 16.46 -12.68 3.03
CA ASP A 76 17.61 -13.50 3.39
C ASP A 76 17.19 -14.96 3.69
N THR A 77 17.44 -15.45 4.89
CA THR A 77 17.14 -16.83 5.33
C THR A 77 15.76 -16.97 6.00
N ARG A 78 14.95 -15.93 6.04
CA ARG A 78 13.64 -15.88 6.71
C ARG A 78 12.55 -15.32 5.80
N GLU A 79 11.33 -15.43 6.26
CA GLU A 79 10.15 -14.85 5.64
C GLU A 79 9.67 -13.64 6.45
N LEU A 80 9.34 -12.56 5.78
CA LEU A 80 8.70 -11.38 6.38
C LEU A 80 7.25 -11.29 5.90
N VAL A 81 6.36 -10.92 6.81
CA VAL A 81 4.93 -10.81 6.55
C VAL A 81 4.50 -9.35 6.71
N PRO A 82 4.22 -8.65 5.60
CA PRO A 82 3.95 -7.21 5.58
C PRO A 82 2.55 -6.83 6.06
N LEU A 83 1.63 -7.80 6.14
CA LEU A 83 0.25 -7.58 6.54
C LEU A 83 -0.04 -8.35 7.83
N THR A 84 -0.77 -7.71 8.74
CA THR A 84 -1.24 -8.33 9.98
C THR A 84 -2.76 -8.43 9.93
N TYR A 85 -3.33 -9.62 10.12
CA TYR A 85 -4.77 -9.82 10.20
C TYR A 85 -5.38 -8.96 11.32
N VAL A 86 -6.55 -8.37 11.08
CA VAL A 86 -7.31 -7.62 12.09
C VAL A 86 -8.36 -8.57 12.70
N PRO A 87 -8.16 -9.05 13.94
CA PRO A 87 -9.08 -9.98 14.58
C PRO A 87 -10.52 -9.44 14.63
N GLY A 88 -11.50 -10.32 14.37
CA GLY A 88 -12.92 -9.96 14.37
C GLY A 88 -13.41 -9.25 13.11
N SER A 89 -12.54 -8.98 12.12
CA SER A 89 -12.93 -8.37 10.85
C SER A 89 -13.54 -9.35 9.85
N LEU A 90 -13.32 -10.66 10.05
CA LEU A 90 -13.76 -11.71 9.12
C LEU A 90 -15.29 -11.76 8.99
N ARG A 91 -15.76 -11.78 7.73
CA ARG A 91 -17.16 -12.01 7.38
C ARG A 91 -17.22 -13.04 6.23
N LEU A 92 -18.19 -13.94 6.31
CA LEU A 92 -18.44 -14.94 5.28
C LEU A 92 -19.89 -14.83 4.80
N TYR A 93 -20.07 -14.74 3.50
CA TYR A 93 -21.36 -14.73 2.85
C TYR A 93 -21.47 -15.96 1.94
N GLN A 94 -22.55 -16.70 2.05
CA GLN A 94 -22.88 -17.83 1.19
C GLN A 94 -24.09 -17.46 0.32
N ASN A 95 -23.91 -17.46 -0.98
CA ASN A 95 -24.95 -17.01 -1.93
C ASN A 95 -25.54 -15.63 -1.55
N GLY A 96 -24.69 -14.71 -1.11
CA GLY A 96 -25.07 -13.36 -0.68
C GLY A 96 -25.63 -13.24 0.73
N VAL A 97 -25.82 -14.35 1.46
CA VAL A 97 -26.36 -14.35 2.83
C VAL A 97 -25.22 -14.47 3.84
N LEU A 98 -25.15 -13.52 4.80
CA LEU A 98 -24.17 -13.54 5.89
C LEU A 98 -24.34 -14.81 6.73
N GLN A 99 -23.25 -15.49 6.96
CA GLN A 99 -23.15 -16.71 7.76
C GLN A 99 -22.51 -16.44 9.13
N THR A 100 -22.56 -17.43 10.02
CA THR A 100 -21.74 -17.46 11.23
C THR A 100 -20.27 -17.37 10.83
N THR A 101 -19.50 -16.54 11.54
CA THR A 101 -18.06 -16.39 11.30
C THR A 101 -17.36 -17.74 11.42
N PRO A 102 -16.62 -18.18 10.39
CA PRO A 102 -15.87 -19.44 10.45
C PRO A 102 -14.72 -19.35 11.45
N VAL A 103 -14.14 -20.50 11.78
CA VAL A 103 -13.01 -20.58 12.71
C VAL A 103 -11.76 -20.04 12.05
N VAL A 104 -11.08 -19.10 12.72
CA VAL A 104 -9.71 -18.68 12.41
C VAL A 104 -8.79 -19.54 13.27
N SER A 105 -8.07 -20.49 12.67
CA SER A 105 -7.15 -21.40 13.36
C SER A 105 -5.70 -20.93 13.33
N GLY A 106 -5.37 -19.94 12.49
CA GLY A 106 -4.05 -19.31 12.40
C GLY A 106 -4.19 -17.85 11.94
N GLU A 107 -3.38 -16.95 12.49
CA GLU A 107 -3.37 -15.54 12.12
C GLU A 107 -2.13 -15.15 11.29
N ASN A 108 -1.11 -16.00 11.26
CA ASN A 108 0.10 -15.82 10.44
C ASN A 108 0.70 -17.18 10.06
N PRO A 109 0.43 -17.70 8.85
CA PRO A 109 -0.54 -17.21 7.86
C PRO A 109 -1.97 -17.18 8.41
N LEU A 110 -2.86 -16.40 7.80
CA LEU A 110 -4.28 -16.42 8.16
C LEU A 110 -4.90 -17.72 7.64
N VAL A 111 -5.41 -18.55 8.56
CA VAL A 111 -6.06 -19.84 8.23
C VAL A 111 -7.53 -19.80 8.66
N ILE A 112 -8.42 -20.03 7.72
CA ILE A 112 -9.88 -20.02 7.90
C ILE A 112 -10.41 -21.41 7.55
N ASP A 113 -10.94 -22.10 8.55
CA ASP A 113 -11.39 -23.48 8.41
C ASP A 113 -12.91 -23.62 8.32
N GLY A 114 -13.34 -24.79 7.81
CA GLY A 114 -14.74 -25.19 7.81
C GLY A 114 -15.62 -24.42 6.80
N ILE A 115 -15.03 -23.92 5.73
CA ILE A 115 -15.76 -23.19 4.69
C ILE A 115 -16.62 -24.18 3.89
N THR A 116 -17.92 -23.87 3.80
CA THR A 116 -18.84 -24.61 2.94
C THR A 116 -19.12 -23.83 1.67
N VAL A 117 -18.71 -24.38 0.50
CA VAL A 117 -19.00 -23.83 -0.82
C VAL A 117 -20.16 -24.65 -1.42
N PRO A 118 -21.39 -24.09 -1.54
CA PRO A 118 -22.57 -24.86 -1.99
C PRO A 118 -22.46 -25.30 -3.44
N ALA A 119 -23.17 -26.37 -3.80
CA ALA A 119 -23.32 -26.79 -5.18
C ALA A 119 -23.99 -25.69 -6.01
N GLY A 120 -23.48 -25.40 -7.20
CA GLY A 120 -23.99 -24.36 -8.08
C GLY A 120 -24.02 -22.95 -7.46
N GLY A 121 -23.18 -22.70 -6.43
CA GLY A 121 -23.21 -21.48 -5.63
C GLY A 121 -21.85 -20.82 -5.42
N ASN A 122 -21.81 -19.89 -4.49
CA ASN A 122 -20.60 -19.14 -4.16
C ASN A 122 -20.45 -18.85 -2.66
N VAL A 123 -19.21 -18.53 -2.28
CA VAL A 123 -18.86 -17.96 -0.98
C VAL A 123 -18.02 -16.71 -1.21
N LEU A 124 -18.33 -15.65 -0.47
CA LEU A 124 -17.52 -14.44 -0.39
C LEU A 124 -16.99 -14.32 1.03
N ILE A 125 -15.67 -14.24 1.15
CA ILE A 125 -14.94 -14.09 2.40
C ILE A 125 -14.32 -12.68 2.39
N VAL A 126 -14.64 -11.86 3.39
CA VAL A 126 -14.13 -10.49 3.54
C VAL A 126 -13.41 -10.38 4.87
N TYR A 127 -12.22 -9.84 4.87
CA TYR A 127 -11.42 -9.60 6.07
C TYR A 127 -10.52 -8.37 5.89
N ALA A 128 -10.12 -7.78 7.00
CA ALA A 128 -9.20 -6.64 7.02
C ALA A 128 -7.81 -7.07 7.51
N THR A 129 -6.80 -6.40 6.97
CA THR A 129 -5.40 -6.49 7.40
C THR A 129 -4.87 -5.09 7.68
N ARG A 130 -3.83 -5.00 8.52
CA ARG A 130 -3.08 -3.78 8.76
C ARG A 130 -1.70 -3.89 8.13
N VAL A 131 -1.30 -2.89 7.38
CA VAL A 131 0.04 -2.77 6.82
C VAL A 131 1.03 -2.47 7.95
N ASN A 132 2.05 -3.32 8.09
CA ASN A 132 3.02 -3.23 9.18
C ASN A 132 4.41 -2.78 8.68
N GLN A 133 5.38 -2.72 9.58
CA GLN A 133 6.75 -2.24 9.34
C GLN A 133 7.57 -3.04 8.34
N TYR A 134 7.11 -4.22 7.93
CA TYR A 134 7.78 -5.07 6.93
C TYR A 134 7.25 -4.83 5.53
N ALA A 135 6.20 -4.01 5.37
CA ALA A 135 5.65 -3.69 4.06
C ALA A 135 6.68 -2.89 3.24
N PRO A 136 7.01 -3.31 2.01
CA PRO A 136 7.92 -2.59 1.14
C PRO A 136 7.43 -1.17 0.89
N LEU A 137 8.34 -0.20 0.84
CA LEU A 137 8.02 1.21 0.63
C LEU A 137 8.84 1.80 -0.52
N GLY A 138 8.40 2.95 -1.02
CA GLY A 138 9.12 3.71 -2.03
C GLY A 138 9.01 3.12 -3.43
N LEU A 139 10.03 3.40 -4.23
CA LEU A 139 10.16 2.90 -5.60
C LEU A 139 11.20 1.78 -5.65
N THR A 140 10.96 0.81 -6.50
CA THR A 140 11.92 -0.23 -6.87
C THR A 140 13.00 0.35 -7.80
N THR A 141 14.03 -0.43 -8.11
CA THR A 141 15.15 0.02 -8.95
C THR A 141 14.76 0.36 -10.39
N ASP A 142 13.63 -0.15 -10.86
CA ASP A 142 13.05 0.19 -12.17
C ASP A 142 12.08 1.37 -12.14
N GLY A 143 11.93 2.02 -10.97
CA GLY A 143 11.09 3.19 -10.78
C GLY A 143 9.59 2.89 -10.57
N THR A 144 9.20 1.62 -10.45
CA THR A 144 7.82 1.25 -10.10
C THR A 144 7.62 1.33 -8.59
N ALA A 145 6.38 1.56 -8.14
CA ALA A 145 6.07 1.52 -6.72
C ALA A 145 6.28 0.11 -6.16
N ALA A 146 6.89 0.00 -4.97
CA ALA A 146 7.01 -1.26 -4.26
C ALA A 146 5.61 -1.84 -4.00
N ALA A 147 5.48 -3.17 -4.00
CA ALA A 147 4.17 -3.82 -3.95
C ALA A 147 4.12 -4.98 -2.97
N ILE A 148 2.92 -5.27 -2.48
CA ILE A 148 2.58 -6.47 -1.73
C ILE A 148 1.70 -7.34 -2.61
N VAL A 149 2.12 -8.58 -2.84
CA VAL A 149 1.33 -9.61 -3.51
C VAL A 149 0.77 -10.55 -2.44
N ASN A 150 -0.51 -10.41 -2.15
CA ASN A 150 -1.18 -11.21 -1.11
C ASN A 150 -1.96 -12.36 -1.76
N THR A 151 -1.59 -13.61 -1.42
CA THR A 151 -2.10 -14.84 -2.06
C THR A 151 -2.95 -15.65 -1.09
N ALA A 152 -4.16 -15.98 -1.52
CA ALA A 152 -5.05 -16.92 -0.86
C ALA A 152 -5.02 -18.27 -1.57
N THR A 153 -4.95 -19.36 -0.79
CA THR A 153 -4.92 -20.74 -1.23
C THR A 153 -6.11 -21.49 -0.64
N LEU A 154 -6.96 -22.04 -1.48
CA LEU A 154 -8.08 -22.89 -1.05
C LEU A 154 -7.71 -24.36 -1.20
N THR A 155 -7.92 -25.14 -0.14
CA THR A 155 -7.73 -26.59 -0.09
C THR A 155 -8.99 -27.30 0.36
N ASP A 156 -9.24 -28.50 -0.16
CA ASP A 156 -10.26 -29.44 0.29
C ASP A 156 -9.81 -30.85 -0.11
N ALA A 157 -10.18 -31.87 0.66
CA ALA A 157 -9.77 -33.27 0.42
C ALA A 157 -10.23 -33.81 -0.96
N ARG A 158 -11.25 -33.20 -1.56
CA ARG A 158 -11.78 -33.58 -2.88
C ARG A 158 -11.14 -32.78 -4.04
N LEU A 159 -10.33 -31.78 -3.75
CA LEU A 159 -9.58 -31.07 -4.77
C LEU A 159 -8.33 -31.87 -5.15
N PRO A 160 -8.07 -32.07 -6.45
CA PRO A 160 -6.84 -32.76 -6.90
C PRO A 160 -5.57 -31.96 -6.61
N ALA A 161 -5.69 -30.63 -6.48
CA ALA A 161 -4.64 -29.71 -6.10
C ALA A 161 -5.26 -28.44 -5.48
N PRO A 162 -4.51 -27.73 -4.63
CA PRO A 162 -4.93 -26.41 -4.15
C PRO A 162 -5.20 -25.43 -5.30
N ILE A 163 -6.18 -24.55 -5.12
CA ILE A 163 -6.42 -23.43 -6.04
C ILE A 163 -6.09 -22.12 -5.37
N THR A 164 -5.50 -21.18 -6.13
CA THR A 164 -4.94 -19.93 -5.60
C THR A 164 -5.48 -18.72 -6.34
N ALA A 165 -5.54 -17.60 -5.61
CA ALA A 165 -5.78 -16.27 -6.20
C ALA A 165 -4.95 -15.23 -5.43
N SER A 166 -4.48 -14.20 -6.13
CA SER A 166 -3.65 -13.15 -5.55
C SER A 166 -4.26 -11.78 -5.84
N ALA A 167 -4.05 -10.85 -4.91
CA ALA A 167 -4.30 -9.43 -5.09
C ALA A 167 -3.02 -8.66 -4.82
N THR A 168 -2.72 -7.68 -5.66
CA THR A 168 -1.55 -6.82 -5.53
C THR A 168 -2.01 -5.42 -5.13
N ILE A 169 -1.32 -4.85 -4.14
CA ILE A 169 -1.42 -3.44 -3.75
C ILE A 169 -0.03 -2.81 -3.81
N SER A 170 0.06 -1.52 -4.13
CA SER A 170 1.31 -0.81 -4.32
C SER A 170 1.52 0.24 -3.22
N ALA A 171 2.76 0.49 -2.84
CA ALA A 171 3.09 1.59 -1.94
C ALA A 171 2.64 2.93 -2.55
N ASP A 172 2.11 3.82 -1.72
CA ASP A 172 1.83 5.17 -2.17
C ASP A 172 3.15 5.89 -2.46
N SER A 173 3.29 6.37 -3.69
CA SER A 173 4.50 7.02 -4.17
C SER A 173 4.33 8.51 -4.42
N ALA A 174 3.10 9.04 -4.34
CA ALA A 174 2.82 10.45 -4.54
C ALA A 174 3.55 11.33 -3.52
N PRO A 175 3.85 12.61 -3.83
CA PRO A 175 4.38 13.54 -2.85
C PRO A 175 3.42 13.68 -1.67
N ALA A 176 3.94 13.58 -0.44
CA ALA A 176 3.17 13.73 0.80
C ALA A 176 3.81 14.83 1.64
N LEU A 177 3.31 16.07 1.49
CA LEU A 177 3.93 17.26 2.05
C LEU A 177 3.34 17.62 3.40
N THR A 178 4.23 18.07 4.30
CA THR A 178 3.89 18.83 5.50
C THR A 178 4.69 20.11 5.54
N ILE A 179 4.14 21.18 6.13
CA ILE A 179 4.84 22.45 6.33
C ILE A 179 4.73 22.86 7.79
N THR A 180 5.85 23.31 8.36
CA THR A 180 5.88 23.91 9.70
C THR A 180 6.49 25.30 9.61
N LYS A 181 5.98 26.24 10.43
CA LYS A 181 6.48 27.62 10.53
C LYS A 181 6.99 27.88 11.93
N SER A 182 8.14 28.51 12.04
CA SER A 182 8.72 28.96 13.30
C SER A 182 9.12 30.44 13.23
N LEU A 183 9.21 31.07 14.38
CA LEU A 183 9.60 32.46 14.58
C LEU A 183 10.69 32.56 15.65
N CYS A 184 11.75 33.32 15.37
CA CYS A 184 12.84 33.57 16.31
C CYS A 184 13.42 34.98 16.11
N PRO A 185 13.60 35.77 17.16
CA PRO A 185 13.10 35.54 18.53
C PRO A 185 11.59 35.73 18.63
N ALA A 186 10.95 35.15 19.65
CA ALA A 186 9.51 35.33 19.89
C ALA A 186 9.19 36.75 20.38
N THR A 187 10.18 37.46 20.95
CA THR A 187 10.06 38.86 21.38
C THR A 187 11.14 39.68 20.68
N VAL A 188 10.73 40.73 20.00
CA VAL A 188 11.62 41.64 19.28
C VAL A 188 11.35 43.09 19.67
N SER A 189 12.42 43.87 19.79
CA SER A 189 12.30 45.34 19.97
C SER A 189 11.90 46.00 18.66
N GLN A 190 11.24 47.16 18.76
CA GLN A 190 10.97 47.97 17.57
C GLN A 190 12.30 48.24 16.79
N ASN A 191 12.20 48.14 15.47
CA ASN A 191 13.35 48.19 14.55
C ASN A 191 14.37 47.03 14.70
N GLY A 192 13.99 45.97 15.42
CA GLY A 192 14.80 44.77 15.58
C GLY A 192 14.77 43.86 14.35
N THR A 193 15.26 42.63 14.54
CA THR A 193 15.30 41.60 13.49
C THR A 193 14.50 40.38 13.90
N LEU A 194 13.66 39.89 12.98
CA LEU A 194 12.91 38.63 13.10
C LEU A 194 13.32 37.65 12.01
N ARG A 195 13.37 36.38 12.38
CA ARG A 195 13.56 35.28 11.44
C ARG A 195 12.33 34.38 11.47
N TYR A 196 11.71 34.22 10.31
CA TYR A 196 10.73 33.16 10.06
C TYR A 196 11.42 32.01 9.35
N ALA A 197 11.13 30.79 9.74
CA ALA A 197 11.57 29.61 9.03
C ALA A 197 10.37 28.72 8.71
N PHE A 198 10.26 28.31 7.45
CA PHE A 198 9.29 27.34 6.97
C PHE A 198 10.09 26.09 6.61
N VAL A 199 9.78 24.98 7.25
CA VAL A 199 10.34 23.67 6.93
C VAL A 199 9.27 22.84 6.24
N ILE A 200 9.57 22.42 5.00
CA ILE A 200 8.70 21.59 4.19
C ILE A 200 9.30 20.19 4.18
N GLN A 201 8.52 19.18 4.52
CA GLN A 201 8.92 17.79 4.48
C GLN A 201 8.06 17.04 3.49
N ASN A 202 8.70 16.17 2.71
CA ASN A 202 8.05 15.25 1.80
C ASN A 202 8.31 13.82 2.28
N THR A 203 7.27 13.10 2.66
CA THR A 203 7.34 11.68 3.02
C THR A 203 6.97 10.76 1.87
N GLY A 204 6.64 11.31 0.68
CA GLY A 204 6.36 10.56 -0.54
C GLY A 204 7.62 10.18 -1.31
N ALA A 205 7.52 9.17 -2.16
CA ALA A 205 8.63 8.66 -2.98
C ALA A 205 8.90 9.50 -4.24
N THR A 206 8.01 10.42 -4.58
CA THR A 206 8.17 11.33 -5.72
C THR A 206 8.53 12.73 -5.21
N PRO A 207 9.53 13.42 -5.81
CA PRO A 207 9.87 14.78 -5.44
C PRO A 207 8.76 15.75 -5.91
N VAL A 208 8.69 16.91 -5.26
CA VAL A 208 7.99 18.07 -5.80
C VAL A 208 8.97 18.87 -6.64
N THR A 209 8.60 19.09 -7.89
CA THR A 209 9.41 19.77 -8.92
C THR A 209 8.80 21.14 -9.28
N ALA A 210 9.44 21.87 -10.18
CA ALA A 210 8.91 23.13 -10.68
C ALA A 210 7.59 22.95 -11.44
N GLU A 211 7.34 21.80 -12.05
CA GLU A 211 6.13 21.49 -12.81
C GLU A 211 4.90 21.34 -11.91
N ASP A 212 5.09 21.05 -10.63
CA ASP A 212 4.01 20.93 -9.63
C ASP A 212 3.50 22.30 -9.14
N GLU A 213 4.13 23.41 -9.59
CA GLU A 213 3.76 24.79 -9.29
C GLU A 213 3.56 25.10 -7.78
N ALA A 214 4.28 24.37 -6.90
CA ALA A 214 4.16 24.57 -5.46
C ALA A 214 4.56 25.99 -5.07
N ALA A 215 3.75 26.59 -4.19
CA ALA A 215 3.97 27.95 -3.69
C ALA A 215 3.60 28.05 -2.20
N ILE A 216 4.31 28.95 -1.49
CA ILE A 216 4.04 29.29 -0.09
C ILE A 216 3.46 30.71 -0.08
N ALA A 217 2.33 30.90 0.60
CA ALA A 217 1.74 32.20 0.86
C ALA A 217 1.64 32.42 2.39
N ASP A 218 1.92 33.65 2.82
CA ASP A 218 1.82 34.09 4.20
C ASP A 218 1.41 35.55 4.28
N THR A 219 0.88 35.98 5.42
CA THR A 219 0.60 37.39 5.69
C THR A 219 1.21 37.77 7.04
N PHE A 220 2.23 38.60 7.01
CA PHE A 220 2.89 39.08 8.24
C PHE A 220 2.12 40.25 8.82
N GLU A 221 1.83 40.18 10.12
CA GLU A 221 1.19 41.30 10.84
C GLU A 221 2.19 42.40 11.22
N THR A 222 3.46 42.19 10.92
CA THR A 222 4.54 43.16 11.13
C THR A 222 4.97 43.78 9.79
N ARG A 223 5.44 45.02 9.81
CA ARG A 223 6.27 45.58 8.74
C ARG A 223 7.68 45.10 8.92
N ASN A 224 8.32 44.66 7.86
CA ASN A 224 9.65 44.05 7.90
C ASN A 224 10.71 44.91 7.18
N GLY A 225 10.56 46.23 7.15
CA GLY A 225 11.49 47.17 6.58
C GLY A 225 12.33 46.66 5.39
N THR A 226 13.32 45.80 5.69
CA THR A 226 14.08 45.04 4.69
C THR A 226 13.82 43.55 4.89
N LEU A 227 13.45 42.81 3.84
CA LEU A 227 13.24 41.38 3.86
C LEU A 227 14.30 40.66 3.04
N ALA A 228 15.11 39.81 3.68
CA ALA A 228 16.02 38.88 3.03
C ALA A 228 15.41 37.47 3.05
N VAL A 229 15.41 36.80 1.88
CA VAL A 229 14.80 35.49 1.70
C VAL A 229 15.86 34.51 1.20
N THR A 230 15.92 33.31 1.80
CA THR A 230 16.76 32.24 1.31
C THR A 230 15.95 30.94 1.23
N PHE A 231 16.22 30.14 0.20
CA PHE A 231 15.66 28.80 0.05
C PHE A 231 16.77 27.77 -0.06
N ASN A 232 16.80 26.80 0.85
CA ASN A 232 17.88 25.82 0.97
C ASN A 232 19.27 26.49 1.01
N GLY A 233 19.39 27.61 1.73
CA GLY A 233 20.61 28.37 1.86
C GLY A 233 20.97 29.29 0.68
N THR A 234 20.21 29.23 -0.43
CA THR A 234 20.41 30.10 -1.60
C THR A 234 19.56 31.38 -1.48
N ALA A 235 20.18 32.54 -1.68
CA ALA A 235 19.47 33.82 -1.64
C ALA A 235 18.48 33.94 -2.82
N TRP A 236 17.24 34.38 -2.50
CA TRP A 236 16.19 34.65 -3.45
C TRP A 236 15.96 36.14 -3.66
N ALA A 237 15.55 36.50 -4.87
CA ALA A 237 15.29 37.85 -5.27
C ALA A 237 13.82 38.08 -5.63
N SER A 238 13.28 39.24 -5.24
CA SER A 238 11.98 39.71 -5.68
C SER A 238 12.13 40.52 -6.99
N PRO A 239 11.23 40.39 -7.96
CA PRO A 239 10.03 39.53 -7.98
C PRO A 239 10.26 38.14 -8.61
N THR A 240 11.50 37.70 -8.80
CA THR A 240 11.83 36.47 -9.57
C THR A 240 11.40 35.20 -8.85
N GLN A 241 11.68 35.09 -7.54
CA GLN A 241 11.36 33.91 -6.75
C GLN A 241 10.24 34.13 -5.73
N TYR A 242 10.02 35.39 -5.32
CA TYR A 242 8.94 35.75 -4.40
C TYR A 242 8.45 37.18 -4.62
N THR A 243 7.29 37.50 -4.06
CA THR A 243 6.79 38.88 -3.91
C THR A 243 6.50 39.15 -2.43
N TYR A 244 6.74 40.38 -2.01
CA TYR A 244 6.39 40.88 -0.69
C TYR A 244 5.86 42.30 -0.78
N ASN A 245 4.73 42.54 -0.13
CA ASN A 245 4.14 43.85 -0.01
C ASN A 245 4.20 44.30 1.46
N ASP A 246 5.05 45.28 1.77
CA ASP A 246 5.24 45.78 3.13
C ASP A 246 4.00 46.50 3.68
N GLU A 247 3.13 47.05 2.85
CA GLU A 247 1.89 47.68 3.30
C GLU A 247 0.84 46.68 3.76
N THR A 248 0.69 45.55 3.07
CA THR A 248 -0.32 44.53 3.37
C THR A 248 0.24 43.37 4.15
N GLY A 249 1.56 43.15 4.20
CA GLY A 249 2.23 42.00 4.76
C GLY A 249 2.19 40.75 3.90
N ALA A 250 1.56 40.85 2.75
CA ALA A 250 1.43 39.70 1.87
C ALA A 250 2.77 39.25 1.31
N PHE A 251 3.11 38.03 1.55
CA PHE A 251 4.27 37.33 1.01
C PHE A 251 3.80 36.12 0.21
N THR A 252 4.34 35.94 -0.98
CA THR A 252 4.05 34.77 -1.82
C THR A 252 5.29 34.38 -2.60
N THR A 253 5.64 33.10 -2.61
CA THR A 253 6.65 32.57 -3.53
C THR A 253 6.07 32.44 -4.93
N VAL A 254 6.90 32.61 -5.97
CA VAL A 254 6.48 32.35 -7.35
C VAL A 254 6.21 30.87 -7.52
N PRO A 255 5.09 30.46 -8.14
CA PRO A 255 4.77 29.06 -8.39
C PRO A 255 5.93 28.31 -9.06
N GLY A 256 6.21 27.09 -8.64
CA GLY A 256 7.29 26.25 -9.16
C GLY A 256 8.70 26.57 -8.60
N GLN A 257 8.86 27.62 -7.77
CA GLN A 257 10.14 27.90 -7.12
C GLN A 257 10.37 27.04 -5.87
N VAL A 258 9.30 26.56 -5.26
CA VAL A 258 9.36 25.65 -4.09
C VAL A 258 9.47 24.21 -4.58
N VAL A 259 10.68 23.65 -4.50
CA VAL A 259 10.95 22.25 -4.85
C VAL A 259 11.30 21.48 -3.57
N VAL A 260 10.84 20.22 -3.46
CA VAL A 260 11.08 19.40 -2.28
C VAL A 260 11.55 18.02 -2.72
N PRO A 261 12.71 17.53 -2.28
CA PRO A 261 13.20 16.22 -2.67
C PRO A 261 12.22 15.11 -2.19
N ALA A 262 12.27 13.96 -2.85
CA ALA A 262 11.59 12.76 -2.40
C ALA A 262 12.15 12.28 -1.05
N ALA A 263 11.35 11.52 -0.31
CA ALA A 263 11.85 10.75 0.83
C ALA A 263 12.80 9.65 0.37
N THR A 264 13.70 9.25 1.27
CA THR A 264 14.54 8.06 1.11
C THR A 264 13.99 6.93 1.97
N TYR A 265 13.84 5.76 1.37
CA TYR A 265 13.35 4.55 2.01
C TYR A 265 14.48 3.55 2.12
N THR A 266 14.67 2.97 3.30
CA THR A 266 15.71 1.97 3.54
C THR A 266 15.14 0.79 4.31
N GLN A 267 15.47 -0.43 3.87
CA GLN A 267 15.17 -1.64 4.62
C GLN A 267 16.39 -2.04 5.44
N ASN A 268 16.22 -2.19 6.74
CA ASN A 268 17.28 -2.64 7.62
C ASN A 268 17.65 -4.10 7.29
N ALA A 269 18.93 -4.35 6.96
CA ALA A 269 19.39 -5.65 6.50
C ALA A 269 19.30 -6.75 7.57
N GLU A 270 19.30 -6.40 8.86
CA GLU A 270 19.23 -7.38 9.96
C GLU A 270 17.78 -7.67 10.36
N THR A 271 16.94 -6.62 10.44
CA THR A 271 15.57 -6.73 10.97
C THR A 271 14.51 -6.86 9.89
N GLY A 272 14.79 -6.38 8.67
CA GLY A 272 13.83 -6.28 7.58
C GLY A 272 12.84 -5.12 7.72
N VAL A 273 12.98 -4.30 8.77
CA VAL A 273 12.09 -3.15 9.03
C VAL A 273 12.42 -2.02 8.05
N TRP A 274 11.37 -1.43 7.48
CA TRP A 274 11.50 -0.26 6.62
C TRP A 274 11.48 1.03 7.43
N SER A 275 12.34 1.98 7.03
CA SER A 275 12.43 3.32 7.58
C SER A 275 12.32 4.37 6.48
N ILE A 276 11.80 5.55 6.85
CA ILE A 276 11.57 6.69 5.98
C ILE A 276 12.40 7.86 6.51
N VAL A 277 13.22 8.45 5.64
CA VAL A 277 13.86 9.73 5.89
C VAL A 277 13.21 10.74 4.95
N PRO A 278 12.40 11.70 5.45
CA PRO A 278 11.74 12.68 4.61
C PRO A 278 12.73 13.51 3.79
N GLY A 279 12.35 13.84 2.56
CA GLY A 279 12.97 14.91 1.81
C GLY A 279 12.62 16.25 2.46
N VAL A 280 13.59 17.16 2.61
CA VAL A 280 13.39 18.42 3.34
C VAL A 280 13.82 19.59 2.49
N SER A 281 13.01 20.65 2.51
CA SER A 281 13.39 21.99 2.04
C SER A 281 13.06 23.03 3.09
N GLU A 282 13.85 24.11 3.13
CA GLU A 282 13.71 25.19 4.11
C GLU A 282 13.65 26.55 3.39
N LEU A 283 12.60 27.33 3.73
CA LEU A 283 12.50 28.74 3.34
C LEU A 283 12.71 29.59 4.59
N ILE A 284 13.72 30.48 4.56
CA ILE A 284 14.02 31.40 5.65
C ILE A 284 13.79 32.84 5.18
N LEU A 285 13.08 33.59 6.02
CA LEU A 285 12.87 35.02 5.85
C LEU A 285 13.43 35.76 7.04
N ILE A 286 14.27 36.76 6.79
CA ILE A 286 14.85 37.62 7.81
C ILE A 286 14.35 39.04 7.55
N GLY A 287 13.46 39.52 8.42
CA GLY A 287 12.97 40.90 8.45
C GLY A 287 13.82 41.76 9.39
N THR A 288 14.27 42.90 8.92
CA THR A 288 15.00 43.92 9.75
C THR A 288 14.23 45.24 9.75
N GLY A 289 14.37 46.01 10.83
CA GLY A 289 13.59 47.24 11.00
C GLY A 289 12.10 46.93 11.29
N VAL A 290 11.83 45.87 12.07
CA VAL A 290 10.48 45.35 12.34
C VAL A 290 9.67 46.35 13.18
N SER A 291 8.43 46.63 12.77
CA SER A 291 7.47 47.44 13.50
C SER A 291 6.07 46.83 13.41
N VAL A 292 5.21 47.24 14.34
CA VAL A 292 3.77 46.89 14.30
C VAL A 292 3.12 47.61 13.11
N ARG A 293 2.16 46.97 12.46
CA ARG A 293 1.32 47.55 11.42
C ARG A 293 0.30 48.52 11.99
#